data_3df594480f662efa830b07e02d941dac
#
_entry.id   3df594480f662efa830b07e02d941dac
#
_cell.length_a   1.000
_cell.length_b   1.000
_cell.length_c   1.000
_cell.angle_alpha   90.00
_cell.angle_beta   90.00
_cell.angle_gamma   90.00
#
_symmetry.space_group_name_H-M   'P 1'
#
loop_
_entity.id
_entity.type
_entity.pdbx_description
1 polymer ?
#
loop_
_entity_poly.entity_id
_entity_poly.type
_entity_poly.pdbx_seq_one_letter_code
_entity_poly.pdbx_strand_id
1 'polypeptide(L)'
;MNAVNMHFLTLMVMKMLKISNENSNEAIATFKYLFKKRQIQTGISCERISKLTGIPYSTVGRIRYNSVKNIKLEHIVKIAKVLEIDLNELKGE
;
A
#
# COMPACT_ATOMS: atom_id res chain seq x y z
N MET A 1 -13.19 12.86 1.64
CA MET A 1 -12.56 12.09 2.72
C MET A 1 -12.75 12.82 4.04
N ASN A 2 -13.13 12.13 5.04
CA ASN A 2 -13.39 12.78 6.31
C ASN A 2 -12.38 12.36 7.38
N ALA A 3 -12.50 12.96 8.57
CA ALA A 3 -11.54 12.73 9.64
C ALA A 3 -11.52 11.28 10.11
N VAL A 4 -12.66 10.61 10.00
CA VAL A 4 -12.76 9.22 10.43
C VAL A 4 -11.82 8.33 9.61
N ASN A 5 -11.79 8.54 8.29
CA ASN A 5 -10.92 7.75 7.44
C ASN A 5 -9.44 8.02 7.73
N MET A 6 -9.11 9.28 8.01
CA MET A 6 -7.72 9.62 8.35
C MET A 6 -7.30 8.94 9.64
N HIS A 7 -8.17 8.99 10.65
CA HIS A 7 -7.88 8.33 11.92
C HIS A 7 -7.69 6.83 11.74
N PHE A 8 -8.55 6.24 10.93
CA PHE A 8 -8.49 4.81 10.65
C PHE A 8 -7.17 4.42 10.00
N LEU A 9 -6.75 5.20 9.02
CA LEU A 9 -5.47 4.97 8.34
C LEU A 9 -4.32 5.04 9.33
N THR A 10 -4.35 6.00 10.23
CA THR A 10 -3.29 6.15 11.22
C THR A 10 -3.18 4.91 12.10
N LEU A 11 -4.32 4.37 12.53
CA LEU A 11 -4.32 3.18 13.35
C LEU A 11 -3.77 1.98 12.59
N MET A 12 -4.10 1.87 11.32
CA MET A 12 -3.61 0.77 10.50
C MET A 12 -2.09 0.86 10.31
N VAL A 13 -1.60 2.06 10.09
CA VAL A 13 -0.17 2.27 9.94
C VAL A 13 0.56 1.85 11.21
N MET A 14 0.03 2.21 12.36
CA MET A 14 0.65 1.83 13.63
C MET A 14 0.67 0.32 13.81
N LYS A 15 -0.40 -0.35 13.43
CA LYS A 15 -0.44 -1.80 13.51
C LYS A 15 0.56 -2.44 12.57
N MET A 16 0.73 -1.86 11.39
CA MET A 16 1.71 -2.38 10.44
C MET A 16 3.12 -2.26 10.96
N LEU A 17 3.42 -1.23 11.72
CA LEU A 17 4.74 -1.08 12.31
C LEU A 17 5.05 -2.24 13.26
N LYS A 18 4.05 -2.70 13.98
CA LYS A 18 4.22 -3.85 14.86
C LYS A 18 4.37 -5.14 14.07
N ILE A 19 3.54 -5.28 13.04
CA ILE A 19 3.59 -6.47 12.19
C ILE A 19 4.93 -6.60 11.51
N SER A 20 5.51 -5.48 11.11
CA SER A 20 6.76 -5.52 10.36
C SER A 20 7.91 -6.14 11.15
N ASN A 21 7.78 -6.25 12.46
CA ASN A 21 8.81 -6.89 13.26
C ASN A 21 8.71 -8.42 13.25
N GLU A 22 7.53 -8.93 12.92
CA GLU A 22 7.29 -10.37 13.00
C GLU A 22 6.71 -10.95 11.71
N ASN A 23 5.83 -10.22 11.04
CA ASN A 23 5.11 -10.73 9.88
C ASN A 23 5.19 -9.80 8.69
N SER A 24 6.32 -9.11 8.54
CA SER A 24 6.44 -8.10 7.50
C SER A 24 6.27 -8.69 6.10
N ASN A 25 6.78 -9.91 5.87
CA ASN A 25 6.67 -10.54 4.55
C ASN A 25 5.22 -10.81 4.19
N GLU A 26 4.44 -11.23 5.17
CA GLU A 26 3.03 -11.53 4.96
C GLU A 26 2.25 -10.25 4.65
N ALA A 27 2.53 -9.19 5.41
CA ALA A 27 1.87 -7.92 5.19
C ALA A 27 2.22 -7.34 3.82
N ILE A 28 3.48 -7.47 3.42
CA ILE A 28 3.92 -6.97 2.12
C ILE A 28 3.24 -7.76 0.99
N ALA A 29 3.15 -9.09 1.14
CA ALA A 29 2.49 -9.91 0.14
C ALA A 29 1.02 -9.53 -0.01
N THR A 30 0.36 -9.30 1.10
CA THR A 30 -1.04 -8.88 1.08
C THR A 30 -1.20 -7.52 0.41
N PHE A 31 -0.30 -6.58 0.74
CA PHE A 31 -0.35 -5.26 0.13
C PHE A 31 -0.17 -5.35 -1.39
N LYS A 32 0.77 -6.16 -1.84
CA LYS A 32 1.01 -6.31 -3.27
C LYS A 32 -0.20 -6.92 -3.98
N TYR A 33 -0.86 -7.86 -3.32
CA TYR A 33 -2.07 -8.45 -3.87
C TYR A 33 -3.17 -7.39 -4.02
N LEU A 34 -3.36 -6.59 -2.99
CA LEU A 34 -4.37 -5.54 -3.02
C LEU A 34 -4.03 -4.45 -4.02
N PHE A 35 -2.75 -4.14 -4.15
CA PHE A 35 -2.27 -3.19 -5.14
C PHE A 35 -2.69 -3.65 -6.54
N LYS A 36 -2.37 -4.90 -6.86
CA LYS A 36 -2.73 -5.46 -8.17
C LYS A 36 -4.23 -5.46 -8.38
N LYS A 37 -4.97 -5.91 -7.38
CA LYS A 37 -6.42 -6.01 -7.47
C LYS A 37 -7.05 -4.64 -7.73
N ARG A 38 -6.67 -3.63 -6.94
CA ARG A 38 -7.23 -2.31 -7.11
C ARG A 38 -6.80 -1.66 -8.42
N GLN A 39 -5.58 -1.94 -8.85
CA GLN A 39 -5.11 -1.41 -10.13
C GLN A 39 -5.97 -1.95 -11.27
N ILE A 40 -6.28 -3.23 -11.24
CA ILE A 40 -7.14 -3.83 -12.24
C ILE A 40 -8.54 -3.24 -12.18
N GLN A 41 -9.06 -3.06 -10.98
CA GLN A 41 -10.43 -2.54 -10.81
C GLN A 41 -10.55 -1.08 -11.23
N THR A 42 -9.54 -0.27 -10.98
CA THR A 42 -9.62 1.15 -11.25
C THR A 42 -9.04 1.55 -12.59
N GLY A 43 -8.19 0.72 -13.17
CA GLY A 43 -7.51 1.06 -14.42
C GLY A 43 -6.40 2.07 -14.25
N ILE A 44 -5.99 2.37 -13.02
CA ILE A 44 -4.93 3.34 -12.77
C ILE A 44 -3.57 2.69 -12.99
N SER A 45 -2.79 3.25 -13.91
CA SER A 45 -1.48 2.70 -14.26
C SER A 45 -0.41 3.05 -13.22
N CYS A 46 0.72 2.35 -13.28
CA CYS A 46 1.85 2.67 -12.42
C CYS A 46 2.36 4.08 -12.70
N GLU A 47 2.33 4.49 -13.95
CA GLU A 47 2.75 5.84 -14.31
C GLU A 47 1.88 6.88 -13.64
N ARG A 48 0.57 6.65 -13.64
CA ARG A 48 -0.36 7.55 -13.01
C ARG A 48 -0.15 7.57 -11.50
N ILE A 49 0.07 6.42 -10.90
CA ILE A 49 0.35 6.33 -9.48
C ILE A 49 1.60 7.14 -9.14
N SER A 50 2.63 7.03 -9.96
CA SER A 50 3.85 7.79 -9.75
C SER A 50 3.57 9.29 -9.74
N LYS A 51 2.78 9.75 -10.68
CA LYS A 51 2.45 11.18 -10.76
C LYS A 51 1.63 11.65 -9.59
N LEU A 52 0.69 10.83 -9.14
CA LEU A 52 -0.21 11.21 -8.06
C LEU A 52 0.45 11.14 -6.68
N THR A 53 1.42 10.26 -6.52
CA THR A 53 2.05 10.06 -5.22
C THR A 53 3.39 10.76 -5.08
N GLY A 54 4.02 11.10 -6.20
CA GLY A 54 5.37 11.64 -6.16
C GLY A 54 6.44 10.58 -6.03
N ILE A 55 6.06 9.31 -5.99
CA ILE A 55 7.01 8.20 -5.92
C ILE A 55 7.57 7.96 -7.32
N PRO A 56 8.89 7.78 -7.46
CA PRO A 56 9.48 7.54 -8.79
C PRO A 56 8.83 6.33 -9.46
N TYR A 57 8.64 6.45 -10.76
CA TYR A 57 7.99 5.39 -11.54
C TYR A 57 8.70 4.05 -11.36
N SER A 58 10.02 4.06 -11.36
CA SER A 58 10.78 2.83 -11.20
C SER A 58 10.51 2.16 -9.87
N THR A 59 10.30 2.98 -8.83
CA THR A 59 9.99 2.45 -7.51
C THR A 59 8.59 1.85 -7.48
N VAL A 60 7.62 2.54 -8.08
CA VAL A 60 6.27 2.01 -8.16
C VAL A 60 6.25 0.67 -8.88
N GLY A 61 6.96 0.59 -10.01
CA GLY A 61 7.03 -0.65 -10.78
C GLY A 61 7.68 -1.77 -10.00
N ARG A 62 8.73 -1.46 -9.23
CA ARG A 62 9.39 -2.47 -8.43
C ARG A 62 8.45 -3.03 -7.37
N ILE A 63 7.70 -2.14 -6.72
CA ILE A 63 6.73 -2.57 -5.72
C ILE A 63 5.67 -3.45 -6.35
N ARG A 64 5.24 -3.09 -7.54
CA ARG A 64 4.14 -3.79 -8.21
C ARG A 64 4.55 -5.15 -8.75
N TYR A 65 5.75 -5.23 -9.36
CA TYR A 65 6.12 -6.41 -10.14
C TYR A 65 7.24 -7.25 -9.56
N ASN A 66 8.10 -6.66 -8.75
CA ASN A 66 9.26 -7.38 -8.24
C ASN A 66 9.02 -7.90 -6.83
N SER A 67 9.76 -8.94 -6.47
CA SER A 67 9.75 -9.42 -5.10
C SER A 67 10.59 -8.48 -4.27
N VAL A 68 9.95 -7.68 -3.44
CA VAL A 68 10.66 -6.78 -2.54
C VAL A 68 10.42 -7.26 -1.11
N LYS A 69 11.46 -7.17 -0.30
CA LYS A 69 11.35 -7.58 1.09
C LYS A 69 10.86 -6.45 1.97
N ASN A 70 11.16 -5.23 1.58
CA ASN A 70 10.77 -4.07 2.36
C ASN A 70 10.18 -3.01 1.45
N ILE A 71 9.09 -2.41 1.90
CA ILE A 71 8.49 -1.27 1.23
C ILE A 71 8.37 -0.18 2.28
N LYS A 72 8.81 1.03 1.94
CA LYS A 72 8.70 2.14 2.88
C LYS A 72 7.23 2.34 3.24
N LEU A 73 6.98 2.50 4.52
CA LEU A 73 5.62 2.71 5.00
C LEU A 73 4.97 3.91 4.34
N GLU A 74 5.75 4.96 4.13
CA GLU A 74 5.27 6.14 3.45
C GLU A 74 4.73 5.81 2.06
N HIS A 75 5.42 4.92 1.34
CA HIS A 75 4.97 4.52 0.01
C HIS A 75 3.68 3.72 0.08
N ILE A 76 3.59 2.83 1.06
CA ILE A 76 2.39 2.02 1.23
C ILE A 76 1.17 2.91 1.46
N VAL A 77 1.31 3.89 2.35
CA VAL A 77 0.21 4.79 2.68
C VAL A 77 -0.20 5.61 1.46
N LYS A 78 0.77 6.16 0.74
CA LYS A 78 0.46 6.99 -0.42
C LYS A 78 -0.23 6.20 -1.51
N ILE A 79 0.26 4.99 -1.79
CA ILE A 79 -0.34 4.14 -2.82
C ILE A 79 -1.74 3.71 -2.39
N ALA A 80 -1.89 3.35 -1.11
CA ALA A 80 -3.19 2.93 -0.60
C ALA A 80 -4.22 4.05 -0.74
N LYS A 81 -3.82 5.30 -0.53
CA LYS A 81 -4.76 6.42 -0.67
C LYS A 81 -5.19 6.58 -2.11
N VAL A 82 -4.26 6.50 -3.04
CA VAL A 82 -4.57 6.68 -4.46
C VAL A 82 -5.46 5.57 -4.98
N LEU A 83 -5.19 4.35 -4.57
CA LEU A 83 -5.93 3.18 -5.04
C LEU A 83 -7.11 2.83 -4.15
N GLU A 84 -7.29 3.56 -3.06
CA GLU A 84 -8.35 3.30 -2.10
C GLU A 84 -8.30 1.88 -1.56
N ILE A 85 -7.09 1.45 -1.22
CA ILE A 85 -6.90 0.15 -0.61
C ILE A 85 -7.30 0.22 0.86
N ASP A 86 -8.09 -0.75 1.29
CA ASP A 86 -8.49 -0.83 2.68
C ASP A 86 -7.39 -1.51 3.48
N LEU A 87 -6.64 -0.72 4.23
CA LEU A 87 -5.51 -1.23 5.01
C LEU A 87 -5.93 -2.17 6.12
N ASN A 88 -7.23 -2.24 6.42
CA ASN A 88 -7.73 -3.23 7.36
C ASN A 88 -7.45 -4.64 6.88
N GLU A 89 -7.45 -4.84 5.57
CA GLU A 89 -7.23 -6.16 5.02
C GLU A 89 -5.81 -6.65 5.28
N LEU A 90 -4.91 -5.77 5.68
CA LEU A 90 -3.55 -6.16 6.00
C LEU A 90 -3.43 -6.83 7.36
N LYS A 91 -4.51 -6.89 8.11
CA LYS A 91 -4.52 -7.55 9.39
C LYS A 91 -4.45 -9.07 9.28
N GLY A 92 -4.69 -9.60 8.11
CA GLY A 92 -4.65 -11.05 7.94
C GLY A 92 -5.88 -11.77 8.41
N GLU A 93 -6.97 -11.11 8.41
CA GLU A 93 -8.24 -11.72 8.81
C GLU A 93 -8.78 -12.67 7.80
#